data_5fc6304a6ccc035fd8144da25b66f5dc
#
_entry.id   5fc6304a6ccc035fd8144da25b66f5dc
#
_cell.length_a   1.000
_cell.length_b   1.000
_cell.length_c   1.000
_cell.angle_alpha   90.00
_cell.angle_beta   90.00
_cell.angle_gamma   90.00
#
_symmetry.space_group_name_H-M   'P 1'
#
loop_
_entity.id
_entity.type
_entity.pdbx_description
1 polymer ?
#
loop_
_entity_poly.entity_id
_entity_poly.type
_entity_poly.pdbx_seq_one_letter_code
_entity_poly.pdbx_strand_id
1 'polypeptide(L)'
;IYKGRVVNVLEGMRAAFVAFGQEKNGYLYAGDIPSEAAAASVSAPPLNVKEGDEVMVQVSKSPIGKKGARLSMCLSFVGKNLIYMPTANFCAISRKITDEDDRARLMGTAEKLSEKGGGFIMRTNARHADPRVLSAEANYLRELYADTLESYKTASVGDMIYRDADLHARLLRDFDLDGIDKIYIGDEQTFNRAERLFKRARRKNKLVLYNGEREMFEYFGLEKQVYELMSSRVELENGSYLIFDHTEALTAIDVNT
;
A
#
# COMPACT_ATOMS: atom_id res chain seq x y z
N ILE A 1 -7.15 5.40 5.39
CA ILE A 1 -7.06 6.84 5.68
C ILE A 1 -8.08 7.13 6.77
N TYR A 2 -7.72 7.98 7.70
CA TYR A 2 -8.52 8.33 8.87
C TYR A 2 -8.58 9.85 9.06
N LYS A 3 -9.62 10.33 9.73
CA LYS A 3 -9.65 11.67 10.31
C LYS A 3 -9.04 11.58 11.71
N GLY A 4 -7.90 12.23 11.91
CA GLY A 4 -7.17 12.26 13.18
C GLY A 4 -7.17 13.63 13.81
N ARG A 5 -6.78 13.69 15.10
CA ARG A 5 -6.51 14.93 15.82
C ARG A 5 -5.11 14.87 16.41
N VAL A 6 -4.33 15.91 16.20
CA VAL A 6 -3.01 16.06 16.80
C VAL A 6 -3.17 16.24 18.32
N VAL A 7 -2.59 15.35 19.10
CA VAL A 7 -2.70 15.35 20.56
C VAL A 7 -1.43 15.77 21.27
N ASN A 8 -0.28 15.71 20.59
CA ASN A 8 0.99 16.17 21.14
C ASN A 8 1.97 16.46 19.98
N VAL A 9 2.76 17.52 20.14
CA VAL A 9 3.81 17.97 19.20
C VAL A 9 5.15 17.91 19.89
N LEU A 10 6.10 17.19 19.34
CA LEU A 10 7.47 17.02 19.84
C LEU A 10 8.45 17.69 18.88
N GLU A 11 8.71 18.98 19.08
CA GLU A 11 9.59 19.78 18.21
C GLU A 11 11.00 19.21 18.11
N GLY A 12 11.59 18.75 19.23
CA GLY A 12 12.92 18.14 19.26
C GLY A 12 13.05 16.86 18.43
N MET A 13 11.95 16.11 18.26
CA MET A 13 11.87 14.90 17.44
C MET A 13 11.31 15.19 16.05
N ARG A 14 10.89 16.41 15.78
CA ARG A 14 10.17 16.79 14.55
C ARG A 14 9.01 15.85 14.23
N ALA A 15 8.18 15.59 15.22
CA ALA A 15 7.10 14.63 15.12
C ALA A 15 5.88 15.06 15.92
N ALA A 16 4.73 14.54 15.56
CA ALA A 16 3.50 14.68 16.30
C ALA A 16 2.88 13.31 16.59
N PHE A 17 2.09 13.24 17.64
CA PHE A 17 1.21 12.11 17.90
C PHE A 17 -0.22 12.47 17.55
N VAL A 18 -0.90 11.56 16.86
CA VAL A 18 -2.25 11.76 16.32
C VAL A 18 -3.17 10.68 16.86
N ALA A 19 -4.25 11.09 17.52
CA ALA A 19 -5.38 10.22 17.84
C ALA A 19 -6.21 10.02 16.57
N PHE A 20 -6.43 8.76 16.14
CA PHE A 20 -7.09 8.43 14.88
C PHE A 20 -8.06 7.23 15.00
N GLY A 21 -8.65 7.06 16.19
CA GLY A 21 -9.65 6.00 16.44
C GLY A 21 -9.07 4.62 16.74
N GLN A 22 -7.76 4.54 16.96
CA GLN A 22 -7.10 3.31 17.40
C GLN A 22 -6.68 3.42 18.86
N GLU A 23 -6.45 2.28 19.54
CA GLU A 23 -6.06 2.22 20.95
C GLU A 23 -4.80 3.07 21.23
N LYS A 24 -3.83 3.07 20.30
CA LYS A 24 -2.59 3.84 20.42
C LYS A 24 -2.57 4.99 19.43
N ASN A 25 -2.10 6.14 19.86
CA ASN A 25 -1.85 7.26 18.96
C ASN A 25 -0.81 6.89 17.91
N GLY A 26 -1.04 7.40 16.69
CA GLY A 26 -0.10 7.22 15.59
C GLY A 26 1.01 8.25 15.63
N TYR A 27 2.18 7.87 15.13
CA TYR A 27 3.37 8.69 15.01
C TYR A 27 3.41 9.33 13.61
N LEU A 28 3.42 10.66 13.56
CA LEU A 28 3.49 11.47 12.33
C LEU A 28 4.82 12.23 12.32
N TYR A 29 5.71 11.91 11.39
CA TYR A 29 6.99 12.59 11.23
C TYR A 29 6.85 13.82 10.33
N ALA A 30 7.63 14.88 10.54
CA ALA A 30 7.60 16.11 9.75
C ALA A 30 7.78 15.87 8.24
N GLY A 31 8.62 14.93 7.84
CA GLY A 31 8.80 14.54 6.43
C GLY A 31 7.62 13.81 5.81
N ASP A 32 6.65 13.38 6.61
CA ASP A 32 5.40 12.76 6.17
C ASP A 32 4.23 13.77 6.09
N ILE A 33 4.52 15.08 6.22
CA ILE A 33 3.58 16.20 6.07
C ILE A 33 3.88 16.90 4.75
N PRO A 34 2.88 17.14 3.88
CA PRO A 34 3.08 17.88 2.64
C PRO A 34 3.63 19.27 2.91
N SER A 35 4.68 19.66 2.22
CA SER A 35 5.32 20.97 2.34
C SER A 35 5.81 21.41 0.97
N GLU A 36 5.50 22.65 0.60
CA GLU A 36 6.02 23.27 -0.62
C GLU A 36 7.55 23.39 -0.61
N ALA A 37 8.16 23.44 0.60
CA ALA A 37 9.60 23.53 0.79
C ALA A 37 10.33 22.17 0.69
N ALA A 38 9.61 21.03 0.72
CA ALA A 38 10.23 19.70 0.70
C ALA A 38 10.96 19.38 -0.61
N ALA A 39 10.64 20.08 -1.70
CA ALA A 39 11.27 19.90 -3.01
C ALA A 39 12.63 20.64 -3.12
N ALA A 40 12.98 21.55 -2.22
CA ALA A 40 14.08 22.49 -2.41
C ALA A 40 15.17 22.45 -1.33
N SER A 41 15.01 21.73 -0.20
CA SER A 41 15.96 21.83 0.91
C SER A 41 16.50 20.50 1.42
N VAL A 42 17.81 20.48 1.72
CA VAL A 42 18.55 19.38 2.36
C VAL A 42 18.14 19.20 3.84
N SER A 43 17.44 20.17 4.43
CA SER A 43 16.95 20.11 5.81
C SER A 43 15.48 19.67 5.83
N ALA A 44 15.15 18.79 6.78
CA ALA A 44 13.77 18.33 6.96
C ALA A 44 12.82 19.52 7.18
N PRO A 45 11.62 19.51 6.54
CA PRO A 45 10.67 20.62 6.62
C PRO A 45 10.22 20.88 8.07
N PRO A 46 9.77 22.11 8.39
CA PRO A 46 9.20 22.41 9.69
C PRO A 46 7.93 21.59 9.92
N LEU A 47 7.64 21.31 11.17
CA LEU A 47 6.41 20.60 11.56
C LEU A 47 5.24 21.59 11.52
N ASN A 48 4.50 21.62 10.41
CA ASN A 48 3.38 22.57 10.21
C ASN A 48 2.04 22.05 10.74
N VAL A 49 2.04 21.48 11.95
CA VAL A 49 0.83 21.06 12.67
C VAL A 49 0.92 21.49 14.13
N LYS A 50 -0.23 21.74 14.75
CA LYS A 50 -0.37 22.14 16.15
C LYS A 50 -1.26 21.17 16.90
N GLU A 51 -1.13 21.13 18.22
CA GLU A 51 -2.06 20.40 19.08
C GLU A 51 -3.50 20.88 18.87
N GLY A 52 -4.42 19.94 18.73
CA GLY A 52 -5.82 20.20 18.43
C GLY A 52 -6.17 20.18 16.93
N ASP A 53 -5.20 20.28 16.03
CA ASP A 53 -5.47 20.27 14.59
C ASP A 53 -6.11 18.94 14.16
N GLU A 54 -7.16 19.06 13.33
CA GLU A 54 -7.76 17.91 12.66
C GLU A 54 -7.01 17.66 11.34
N VAL A 55 -6.53 16.43 11.16
CA VAL A 55 -5.67 16.06 10.04
C VAL A 55 -6.18 14.80 9.36
N MET A 56 -6.03 14.75 8.04
CA MET A 56 -6.25 13.53 7.27
C MET A 56 -4.95 12.72 7.23
N VAL A 57 -4.96 11.52 7.77
CA VAL A 57 -3.76 10.68 7.90
C VAL A 57 -3.98 9.29 7.30
N GLN A 58 -2.95 8.81 6.63
CA GLN A 58 -2.87 7.46 6.10
C GLN A 58 -1.89 6.63 6.93
N VAL A 59 -2.28 5.41 7.29
CA VAL A 59 -1.37 4.45 7.94
C VAL A 59 -0.33 4.00 6.92
N SER A 60 0.92 4.39 7.12
CA SER A 60 2.05 3.98 6.28
C SER A 60 2.73 2.71 6.78
N LYS A 61 2.73 2.48 8.11
CA LYS A 61 3.17 1.23 8.73
C LYS A 61 2.24 0.87 9.87
N SER A 62 1.83 -0.39 9.92
CA SER A 62 1.02 -0.94 11.01
C SER A 62 1.77 -0.86 12.35
N PRO A 63 1.06 -0.83 13.48
CA PRO A 63 1.69 -0.88 14.80
C PRO A 63 2.46 -2.20 14.96
N ILE A 64 3.61 -2.12 15.64
CA ILE A 64 4.45 -3.28 15.93
C ILE A 64 4.78 -3.28 17.41
N GLY A 65 4.44 -4.35 18.13
CA GLY A 65 4.68 -4.50 19.56
C GLY A 65 4.08 -3.34 20.37
N LYS A 66 4.93 -2.59 21.09
CA LYS A 66 4.51 -1.44 21.90
C LYS A 66 4.40 -0.14 21.11
N LYS A 67 4.88 -0.09 19.86
CA LYS A 67 4.89 1.12 19.03
C LYS A 67 3.55 1.31 18.33
N GLY A 68 3.01 2.54 18.32
CA GLY A 68 1.84 2.91 17.53
C GLY A 68 2.12 2.90 16.02
N ALA A 69 1.06 3.00 15.22
CA ALA A 69 1.18 3.07 13.77
C ALA A 69 1.99 4.29 13.31
N ARG A 70 2.75 4.16 12.22
CA ARG A 70 3.31 5.31 11.53
C ARG A 70 2.28 5.88 10.59
N LEU A 71 2.07 7.17 10.66
CA LEU A 71 1.13 7.91 9.85
C LEU A 71 1.84 8.80 8.83
N SER A 72 1.14 9.15 7.77
CA SER A 72 1.57 10.12 6.77
C SER A 72 0.37 10.97 6.33
N MET A 73 0.59 12.26 6.12
CA MET A 73 -0.35 13.17 5.45
C MET A 73 -0.08 13.24 3.94
N CYS A 74 1.05 12.68 3.47
CA CYS A 74 1.32 12.46 2.05
C CYS A 74 0.49 11.27 1.57
N LEU A 75 -0.76 11.54 1.21
CA LEU A 75 -1.70 10.50 0.82
C LEU A 75 -1.31 9.84 -0.50
N SER A 76 -1.61 8.55 -0.63
CA SER A 76 -1.38 7.79 -1.85
C SER A 76 -2.54 6.85 -2.14
N PHE A 77 -3.00 6.84 -3.38
CA PHE A 77 -4.06 5.96 -3.88
C PHE A 77 -3.47 5.01 -4.90
N VAL A 78 -3.56 3.71 -4.62
CA VAL A 78 -2.86 2.67 -5.38
C VAL A 78 -3.80 2.03 -6.39
N GLY A 79 -3.50 2.22 -7.67
CA GLY A 79 -4.12 1.52 -8.79
C GLY A 79 -3.31 0.31 -9.26
N LYS A 80 -3.72 -0.29 -10.39
CA LYS A 80 -3.00 -1.40 -11.01
C LYS A 80 -1.67 -0.93 -11.62
N ASN A 81 -1.72 0.16 -12.38
CA ASN A 81 -0.59 0.68 -13.15
C ASN A 81 0.01 1.94 -12.53
N LEU A 82 -0.75 2.66 -11.72
CA LEU A 82 -0.41 3.97 -11.17
C LEU A 82 -0.53 3.99 -9.65
N ILE A 83 0.28 4.85 -9.02
CA ILE A 83 0.01 5.36 -7.69
C ILE A 83 -0.21 6.87 -7.84
N TYR A 84 -1.35 7.36 -7.40
CA TYR A 84 -1.66 8.79 -7.39
C TYR A 84 -1.36 9.39 -6.03
N MET A 85 -0.66 10.49 -6.01
CA MET A 85 -0.28 11.24 -4.81
C MET A 85 -0.80 12.67 -4.94
N PRO A 86 -1.98 12.99 -4.35
CA PRO A 86 -2.66 14.27 -4.54
C PRO A 86 -1.83 15.49 -4.13
N THR A 87 -1.02 15.34 -3.09
CA THR A 87 -0.23 16.41 -2.48
C THR A 87 1.23 16.47 -2.96
N ALA A 88 1.61 15.61 -3.91
CA ALA A 88 2.95 15.57 -4.45
C ALA A 88 3.05 16.33 -5.79
N ASN A 89 4.20 16.95 -6.03
CA ASN A 89 4.49 17.68 -7.27
C ASN A 89 5.57 16.97 -8.11
N PHE A 90 5.72 15.65 -7.95
CA PHE A 90 6.71 14.89 -8.69
C PHE A 90 6.12 13.65 -9.32
N CYS A 91 6.78 13.19 -10.39
CA CYS A 91 6.51 11.92 -11.03
C CYS A 91 7.69 10.97 -10.83
N ALA A 92 7.41 9.68 -10.73
CA ALA A 92 8.43 8.65 -10.61
C ALA A 92 8.04 7.38 -11.38
N ILE A 93 9.04 6.52 -11.63
CA ILE A 93 8.86 5.25 -12.31
C ILE A 93 9.41 4.13 -11.43
N SER A 94 8.71 3.01 -11.39
CA SER A 94 9.16 1.81 -10.67
C SER A 94 10.62 1.48 -11.00
N ARG A 95 11.42 1.22 -9.97
CA ARG A 95 12.82 0.82 -10.12
C ARG A 95 12.99 -0.52 -10.84
N LYS A 96 11.92 -1.32 -10.92
CA LYS A 96 11.93 -2.60 -11.64
C LYS A 96 11.85 -2.44 -13.16
N ILE A 97 11.51 -1.25 -13.66
CA ILE A 97 11.57 -0.92 -15.09
C ILE A 97 12.95 -0.35 -15.34
N THR A 98 13.82 -1.14 -15.96
CA THR A 98 15.23 -0.81 -16.21
C THR A 98 15.49 -0.32 -17.63
N ASP A 99 14.59 -0.61 -18.58
CA ASP A 99 14.68 -0.18 -19.96
C ASP A 99 14.51 1.34 -20.08
N GLU A 100 15.45 2.02 -20.72
CA GLU A 100 15.50 3.48 -20.77
C GLU A 100 14.41 4.09 -21.66
N ASP A 101 14.05 3.43 -22.77
CA ASP A 101 12.99 3.90 -23.67
C ASP A 101 11.62 3.79 -23.00
N ASP A 102 11.36 2.68 -22.30
CA ASP A 102 10.15 2.52 -21.49
C ASP A 102 10.09 3.58 -20.36
N ARG A 103 11.21 3.85 -19.72
CA ARG A 103 11.28 4.88 -18.67
C ARG A 103 10.99 6.26 -19.20
N ALA A 104 11.60 6.65 -20.32
CA ALA A 104 11.38 7.96 -20.96
C ALA A 104 9.91 8.12 -21.39
N ARG A 105 9.36 7.11 -22.05
CA ARG A 105 7.94 7.07 -22.49
C ARG A 105 6.98 7.19 -21.32
N LEU A 106 7.21 6.44 -20.25
CA LEU A 106 6.36 6.45 -19.06
C LEU A 106 6.49 7.76 -18.27
N MET A 107 7.69 8.36 -18.21
CA MET A 107 7.89 9.65 -17.57
C MET A 107 7.09 10.74 -18.30
N GLY A 108 7.18 10.84 -19.61
CA GLY A 108 6.38 11.79 -20.38
C GLY A 108 4.87 11.57 -20.24
N THR A 109 4.44 10.32 -20.02
CA THR A 109 3.03 10.04 -19.73
C THR A 109 2.64 10.50 -18.31
N ALA A 110 3.50 10.24 -17.31
CA ALA A 110 3.25 10.66 -15.92
C ALA A 110 3.17 12.18 -15.80
N GLU A 111 4.07 12.90 -16.46
CA GLU A 111 4.09 14.38 -16.50
C GLU A 111 2.79 14.94 -17.11
N LYS A 112 2.35 14.41 -18.24
CA LYS A 112 1.06 14.80 -18.84
C LYS A 112 -0.13 14.52 -17.93
N LEU A 113 -0.11 13.40 -17.21
CA LEU A 113 -1.14 13.11 -16.23
C LEU A 113 -1.09 14.12 -15.07
N SER A 114 0.08 14.54 -14.63
CA SER A 114 0.28 15.50 -13.53
C SER A 114 -0.16 16.93 -13.85
N GLU A 115 -0.30 17.31 -15.12
CA GLU A 115 -0.80 18.65 -15.52
C GLU A 115 -2.17 19.00 -14.90
N LYS A 116 -2.96 18.00 -14.57
CA LYS A 116 -4.25 18.16 -13.87
C LYS A 116 -4.15 18.14 -12.35
N GLY A 117 -2.95 18.23 -11.81
CA GLY A 117 -2.63 18.23 -10.38
C GLY A 117 -2.29 16.87 -9.80
N GLY A 118 -1.43 16.90 -8.77
CA GLY A 118 -0.89 15.77 -8.07
C GLY A 118 0.23 15.05 -8.82
N GLY A 119 0.98 14.22 -8.12
CA GLY A 119 2.06 13.40 -8.66
C GLY A 119 1.64 11.97 -8.97
N PHE A 120 2.41 11.31 -9.84
CA PHE A 120 2.17 9.93 -10.21
C PHE A 120 3.44 9.09 -10.13
N ILE A 121 3.30 7.86 -9.59
CA ILE A 121 4.33 6.83 -9.71
C ILE A 121 3.81 5.78 -10.70
N MET A 122 4.56 5.57 -11.79
CA MET A 122 4.31 4.48 -12.73
C MET A 122 4.77 3.17 -12.12
N ARG A 123 3.83 2.24 -11.91
CA ARG A 123 4.13 0.89 -11.40
C ARG A 123 4.67 0.00 -12.52
N THR A 124 5.24 -1.15 -12.16
CA THR A 124 5.80 -2.11 -13.13
C THR A 124 4.78 -2.53 -14.19
N ASN A 125 3.52 -2.69 -13.80
CA ASN A 125 2.43 -3.06 -14.70
C ASN A 125 2.13 -1.99 -15.77
N ALA A 126 2.53 -0.72 -15.55
CA ALA A 126 2.37 0.35 -16.53
C ALA A 126 3.22 0.15 -17.80
N ARG A 127 4.25 -0.70 -17.74
CA ARG A 127 5.21 -0.93 -18.83
C ARG A 127 4.52 -1.21 -20.17
N HIS A 128 3.50 -2.05 -20.16
CA HIS A 128 2.77 -2.49 -21.36
C HIS A 128 1.35 -1.94 -21.43
N ALA A 129 0.98 -0.99 -20.58
CA ALA A 129 -0.36 -0.43 -20.55
C ALA A 129 -0.55 0.61 -21.66
N ASP A 130 -1.73 0.57 -22.30
CA ASP A 130 -2.13 1.60 -23.26
C ASP A 130 -2.29 2.96 -22.56
N PRO A 131 -1.83 4.08 -23.14
CA PRO A 131 -2.00 5.41 -22.58
C PRO A 131 -3.45 5.77 -22.21
N ARG A 132 -4.44 5.25 -22.95
CA ARG A 132 -5.86 5.45 -22.64
C ARG A 132 -6.25 4.77 -21.33
N VAL A 133 -5.71 3.57 -21.07
CA VAL A 133 -5.91 2.83 -19.81
C VAL A 133 -5.29 3.60 -18.65
N LEU A 134 -4.07 4.12 -18.81
CA LEU A 134 -3.40 4.94 -17.80
C LEU A 134 -4.19 6.23 -17.51
N SER A 135 -4.71 6.90 -18.52
CA SER A 135 -5.54 8.10 -18.35
C SER A 135 -6.86 7.81 -17.64
N ALA A 136 -7.52 6.72 -17.98
CA ALA A 136 -8.75 6.30 -17.32
C ALA A 136 -8.51 5.95 -15.83
N GLU A 137 -7.42 5.24 -15.53
CA GLU A 137 -7.02 4.91 -14.17
C GLU A 137 -6.66 6.16 -13.36
N ALA A 138 -5.93 7.11 -13.94
CA ALA A 138 -5.60 8.37 -13.29
C ALA A 138 -6.85 9.18 -12.92
N ASN A 139 -7.85 9.23 -13.81
CA ASN A 139 -9.11 9.90 -13.52
C ASN A 139 -9.88 9.19 -12.40
N TYR A 140 -9.96 7.87 -12.42
CA TYR A 140 -10.56 7.08 -11.35
C TYR A 140 -9.90 7.33 -9.98
N LEU A 141 -8.55 7.39 -9.93
CA LEU A 141 -7.83 7.64 -8.68
C LEU A 141 -8.05 9.08 -8.16
N ARG A 142 -8.25 10.04 -9.05
CA ARG A 142 -8.63 11.41 -8.67
C ARG A 142 -10.05 11.49 -8.13
N GLU A 143 -11.00 10.80 -8.75
CA GLU A 143 -12.38 10.69 -8.25
C GLU A 143 -12.38 10.08 -6.85
N LEU A 144 -11.62 9.01 -6.65
CA LEU A 144 -11.47 8.36 -5.35
C LEU A 144 -10.92 9.30 -4.28
N TYR A 145 -9.97 10.16 -4.63
CA TYR A 145 -9.47 11.19 -3.73
C TYR A 145 -10.53 12.26 -3.44
N ALA A 146 -11.28 12.71 -4.45
CA ALA A 146 -12.36 13.67 -4.28
C ALA A 146 -13.44 13.13 -3.34
N ASP A 147 -13.86 11.89 -3.50
CA ASP A 147 -14.81 11.21 -2.62
C ASP A 147 -14.26 11.09 -1.18
N THR A 148 -12.96 10.84 -1.05
CA THR A 148 -12.28 10.80 0.25
C THR A 148 -12.29 12.18 0.94
N LEU A 149 -12.10 13.26 0.19
CA LEU A 149 -12.19 14.64 0.70
C LEU A 149 -13.61 14.98 1.16
N GLU A 150 -14.64 14.59 0.41
CA GLU A 150 -16.03 14.81 0.83
C GLU A 150 -16.35 14.03 2.11
N SER A 151 -15.91 12.77 2.18
CA SER A 151 -16.07 11.96 3.39
C SER A 151 -15.35 12.57 4.60
N TYR A 152 -14.19 13.19 4.41
CA TYR A 152 -13.45 13.87 5.49
C TYR A 152 -14.24 15.03 6.10
N LYS A 153 -15.01 15.77 5.29
CA LYS A 153 -15.78 16.92 5.77
C LYS A 153 -16.86 16.53 6.77
N THR A 154 -17.45 15.37 6.59
CA THR A 154 -18.56 14.87 7.41
C THR A 154 -18.16 13.89 8.51
N ALA A 155 -16.94 13.35 8.43
CA ALA A 155 -16.42 12.36 9.38
C ALA A 155 -16.12 12.99 10.75
N SER A 156 -16.25 12.21 11.81
CA SER A 156 -15.77 12.52 13.14
C SER A 156 -14.29 12.13 13.31
N VAL A 157 -13.62 12.75 14.27
CA VAL A 157 -12.25 12.38 14.64
C VAL A 157 -12.22 10.92 15.09
N GLY A 158 -11.35 10.13 14.49
CA GLY A 158 -11.25 8.69 14.73
C GLY A 158 -11.89 7.83 13.65
N ASP A 159 -12.75 8.41 12.81
CA ASP A 159 -13.40 7.66 11.73
C ASP A 159 -12.41 7.26 10.63
N MET A 160 -12.58 6.03 10.13
CA MET A 160 -11.90 5.56 8.93
C MET A 160 -12.66 6.08 7.70
N ILE A 161 -12.02 6.97 6.94
CA ILE A 161 -12.61 7.65 5.78
C ILE A 161 -12.45 6.83 4.49
N TYR A 162 -11.30 6.19 4.34
CA TYR A 162 -10.98 5.38 3.17
C TYR A 162 -10.19 4.14 3.58
N ARG A 163 -10.54 3.02 3.01
CA ARG A 163 -9.82 1.74 3.14
C ARG A 163 -9.36 1.28 1.77
N ASP A 164 -8.06 0.97 1.64
CA ASP A 164 -7.55 0.33 0.43
C ASP A 164 -8.21 -1.04 0.22
N ALA A 165 -8.13 -1.52 -0.98
CA ALA A 165 -8.70 -2.79 -1.39
C ALA A 165 -8.34 -3.92 -0.42
N ASP A 166 -9.29 -4.81 -0.15
CA ASP A 166 -9.06 -6.03 0.62
C ASP A 166 -8.05 -6.96 -0.08
N LEU A 167 -7.63 -8.04 0.60
CA LEU A 167 -6.62 -8.95 0.08
C LEU A 167 -6.97 -9.46 -1.33
N HIS A 168 -8.23 -9.80 -1.57
CA HIS A 168 -8.67 -10.38 -2.84
C HIS A 168 -8.61 -9.37 -3.98
N ALA A 169 -9.08 -8.14 -3.74
CA ALA A 169 -8.99 -7.05 -4.70
C ALA A 169 -7.52 -6.61 -4.94
N ARG A 170 -6.68 -6.68 -3.89
CA ARG A 170 -5.23 -6.43 -4.03
C ARG A 170 -4.55 -7.50 -4.86
N LEU A 171 -4.87 -8.78 -4.68
CA LEU A 171 -4.35 -9.86 -5.52
C LEU A 171 -4.70 -9.61 -6.99
N LEU A 172 -5.96 -9.26 -7.30
CA LEU A 172 -6.38 -8.93 -8.66
C LEU A 172 -5.67 -7.70 -9.25
N ARG A 173 -5.38 -6.72 -8.42
CA ARG A 173 -4.69 -5.50 -8.81
C ARG A 173 -3.20 -5.73 -9.05
N ASP A 174 -2.54 -6.43 -8.13
CA ASP A 174 -1.09 -6.43 -8.00
C ASP A 174 -0.42 -7.63 -8.68
N PHE A 175 -1.11 -8.77 -8.79
CA PHE A 175 -0.57 -9.96 -9.41
C PHE A 175 -0.88 -10.01 -10.91
N ASP A 176 0.10 -10.50 -11.66
CA ASP A 176 -0.13 -10.96 -13.02
C ASP A 176 -0.77 -12.34 -12.95
N LEU A 177 -2.05 -12.39 -13.35
CA LEU A 177 -2.81 -13.64 -13.39
C LEU A 177 -2.75 -14.32 -14.75
N ASP A 178 -2.01 -13.77 -15.71
CA ASP A 178 -1.80 -14.40 -16.99
C ASP A 178 -0.91 -15.64 -16.78
N GLY A 179 -1.32 -16.78 -17.29
CA GLY A 179 -0.67 -18.08 -17.04
C GLY A 179 -1.19 -18.84 -15.80
N ILE A 180 -2.09 -18.26 -15.03
CA ILE A 180 -2.80 -18.95 -13.94
C ILE A 180 -4.15 -19.46 -14.45
N ASP A 181 -4.32 -20.78 -14.51
CA ASP A 181 -5.56 -21.40 -15.00
C ASP A 181 -6.68 -21.36 -13.96
N LYS A 182 -6.36 -21.68 -12.70
CA LYS A 182 -7.34 -21.86 -11.63
C LYS A 182 -6.92 -21.13 -10.35
N ILE A 183 -7.91 -20.59 -9.66
CA ILE A 183 -7.74 -19.98 -8.34
C ILE A 183 -8.74 -20.65 -7.41
N TYR A 184 -8.22 -21.34 -6.40
CA TYR A 184 -9.02 -22.03 -5.39
C TYR A 184 -9.31 -21.10 -4.22
N ILE A 185 -10.55 -21.10 -3.75
CA ILE A 185 -11.01 -20.26 -2.63
C ILE A 185 -11.76 -21.16 -1.65
N GLY A 186 -11.37 -21.14 -0.38
CA GLY A 186 -11.87 -22.04 0.65
C GLY A 186 -13.19 -21.61 1.30
N ASP A 187 -13.62 -20.35 1.15
CA ASP A 187 -14.86 -19.88 1.73
C ASP A 187 -15.79 -19.24 0.70
N GLU A 188 -17.09 -19.47 0.89
CA GLU A 188 -18.13 -19.06 -0.05
C GLU A 188 -18.28 -17.53 -0.15
N GLN A 189 -18.11 -16.80 0.95
CA GLN A 189 -18.26 -15.33 0.93
C GLN A 189 -17.13 -14.70 0.10
N THR A 190 -15.89 -15.17 0.31
CA THR A 190 -14.73 -14.76 -0.48
C THR A 190 -14.88 -15.16 -1.94
N PHE A 191 -15.35 -16.37 -2.22
CA PHE A 191 -15.61 -16.83 -3.57
C PHE A 191 -16.60 -15.91 -4.30
N ASN A 192 -17.73 -15.60 -3.67
CA ASN A 192 -18.76 -14.73 -4.24
C ASN A 192 -18.25 -13.29 -4.48
N ARG A 193 -17.36 -12.77 -3.61
CA ARG A 193 -16.71 -11.47 -3.81
C ARG A 193 -15.73 -11.52 -4.98
N ALA A 194 -14.87 -12.53 -5.02
CA ALA A 194 -13.91 -12.73 -6.10
C ALA A 194 -14.61 -12.88 -7.46
N GLU A 195 -15.70 -13.67 -7.52
CA GLU A 195 -16.47 -13.85 -8.75
C GLU A 195 -16.99 -12.52 -9.31
N ARG A 196 -17.55 -11.65 -8.46
CA ARG A 196 -17.99 -10.32 -8.86
C ARG A 196 -16.85 -9.46 -9.40
N LEU A 197 -15.69 -9.50 -8.74
CA LEU A 197 -14.49 -8.76 -9.17
C LEU A 197 -13.96 -9.27 -10.51
N PHE A 198 -13.89 -10.60 -10.69
CA PHE A 198 -13.44 -11.23 -11.93
C PHE A 198 -14.37 -10.93 -13.11
N LYS A 199 -15.68 -11.02 -12.91
CA LYS A 199 -16.69 -10.64 -13.93
C LYS A 199 -16.53 -9.16 -14.33
N ARG A 200 -16.38 -8.27 -13.34
CA ARG A 200 -16.16 -6.83 -13.58
C ARG A 200 -14.85 -6.54 -14.31
N ALA A 201 -13.78 -7.24 -13.95
CA ALA A 201 -12.45 -7.13 -14.58
C ALA A 201 -12.33 -7.92 -15.90
N ARG A 202 -13.38 -8.61 -16.35
CA ARG A 202 -13.40 -9.48 -17.55
C ARG A 202 -12.25 -10.50 -17.56
N ARG A 203 -11.92 -11.06 -16.38
CA ARG A 203 -10.86 -12.07 -16.25
C ARG A 203 -11.33 -13.43 -16.72
N LYS A 204 -10.43 -14.20 -17.36
CA LYS A 204 -10.67 -15.54 -17.92
C LYS A 204 -10.31 -16.67 -16.95
N ASN A 205 -9.59 -16.38 -15.88
CA ASN A 205 -9.16 -17.36 -14.90
C ASN A 205 -10.39 -18.06 -14.28
N LYS A 206 -10.31 -19.36 -14.09
CA LYS A 206 -11.37 -20.12 -13.47
C LYS A 206 -11.27 -20.02 -11.94
N LEU A 207 -12.30 -19.46 -11.31
CA LEU A 207 -12.46 -19.54 -9.86
C LEU A 207 -13.07 -20.89 -9.50
N VAL A 208 -12.56 -21.53 -8.47
CA VAL A 208 -13.02 -22.81 -7.95
C VAL A 208 -13.27 -22.67 -6.45
N LEU A 209 -14.52 -22.87 -6.01
CA LEU A 209 -14.81 -23.02 -4.60
C LEU A 209 -14.30 -24.40 -4.15
N TYR A 210 -13.38 -24.39 -3.19
CA TYR A 210 -12.82 -25.63 -2.66
C TYR A 210 -13.74 -26.21 -1.58
N ASN A 211 -14.26 -27.40 -1.83
CA ASN A 211 -15.18 -28.14 -0.94
C ASN A 211 -14.62 -29.51 -0.59
N GLY A 212 -13.28 -29.69 -0.56
CA GLY A 212 -12.65 -30.97 -0.24
C GLY A 212 -12.84 -31.35 1.22
N GLU A 213 -12.71 -32.64 1.54
CA GLU A 213 -12.79 -33.18 2.90
C GLU A 213 -11.60 -32.76 3.79
N ARG A 214 -10.45 -32.48 3.17
CA ARG A 214 -9.24 -31.99 3.85
C ARG A 214 -9.19 -30.47 3.77
N GLU A 215 -8.50 -29.86 4.72
CA GLU A 215 -8.17 -28.44 4.64
C GLU A 215 -7.40 -28.14 3.33
N MET A 216 -7.70 -26.99 2.70
CA MET A 216 -7.19 -26.67 1.37
C MET A 216 -5.65 -26.64 1.32
N PHE A 217 -5.00 -26.06 2.33
CA PHE A 217 -3.54 -25.97 2.38
C PHE A 217 -2.88 -27.34 2.59
N GLU A 218 -3.52 -28.22 3.38
CA GLU A 218 -3.08 -29.61 3.54
C GLU A 218 -3.18 -30.37 2.20
N TYR A 219 -4.33 -30.23 1.52
CA TYR A 219 -4.56 -30.88 0.23
C TYR A 219 -3.51 -30.50 -0.83
N PHE A 220 -3.11 -29.23 -0.89
CA PHE A 220 -2.10 -28.75 -1.82
C PHE A 220 -0.67 -28.88 -1.28
N GLY A 221 -0.45 -29.46 -0.10
CA GLY A 221 0.87 -29.65 0.50
C GLY A 221 1.54 -28.34 0.92
N LEU A 222 0.76 -27.28 1.12
CA LEU A 222 1.27 -25.94 1.48
C LEU A 222 1.44 -25.76 3.00
N GLU A 223 0.70 -26.51 3.80
CA GLU A 223 0.69 -26.37 5.25
C GLU A 223 2.07 -26.57 5.87
N LYS A 224 2.77 -27.63 5.43
CA LYS A 224 4.15 -27.90 5.86
C LYS A 224 5.09 -26.76 5.51
N GLN A 225 5.01 -26.20 4.29
CA GLN A 225 5.85 -25.08 3.85
C GLN A 225 5.58 -23.82 4.68
N VAL A 226 4.30 -23.53 4.98
CA VAL A 226 3.94 -22.41 5.85
C VAL A 226 4.50 -22.60 7.26
N TYR A 227 4.45 -23.82 7.80
CA TYR A 227 4.98 -24.14 9.12
C TYR A 227 6.51 -23.98 9.18
N GLU A 228 7.21 -24.41 8.14
CA GLU A 228 8.67 -24.23 8.01
C GLU A 228 9.04 -22.75 7.94
N LEU A 229 8.25 -21.91 7.23
CA LEU A 229 8.46 -20.46 7.16
C LEU A 229 8.23 -19.73 8.49
N MET A 230 7.49 -20.33 9.42
CA MET A 230 7.28 -19.77 10.77
C MET A 230 8.40 -20.13 11.75
N SER A 231 9.31 -21.03 11.36
CA SER A 231 10.48 -21.37 12.15
C SER A 231 11.49 -20.22 12.16
N SER A 232 12.17 -20.03 13.29
CA SER A 232 13.31 -19.11 13.36
C SER A 232 14.49 -19.57 12.51
N ARG A 233 14.60 -20.87 12.22
CA ARG A 233 15.66 -21.47 11.40
C ARG A 233 15.08 -21.99 10.08
N VAL A 234 15.66 -21.54 8.98
CA VAL A 234 15.31 -21.98 7.63
C VAL A 234 16.52 -22.63 6.97
N GLU A 235 16.39 -23.92 6.64
CA GLU A 235 17.42 -24.68 5.90
C GLU A 235 17.35 -24.33 4.41
N LEU A 236 18.51 -24.26 3.76
CA LEU A 236 18.65 -24.03 2.34
C LEU A 236 19.13 -25.31 1.62
N GLU A 237 18.85 -25.42 0.32
CA GLU A 237 19.16 -26.64 -0.48
C GLU A 237 20.64 -27.05 -0.49
N ASN A 238 21.55 -26.09 -0.29
CA ASN A 238 22.99 -26.31 -0.27
C ASN A 238 23.54 -26.73 1.12
N GLY A 239 22.65 -26.95 2.11
CA GLY A 239 23.02 -27.28 3.48
C GLY A 239 23.36 -26.10 4.37
N SER A 240 23.34 -24.88 3.84
CA SER A 240 23.40 -23.67 4.64
C SER A 240 22.04 -23.37 5.30
N TYR A 241 22.01 -22.46 6.26
CA TYR A 241 20.76 -22.09 6.92
C TYR A 241 20.77 -20.63 7.37
N LEU A 242 19.54 -20.09 7.54
CA LEU A 242 19.29 -18.76 8.05
C LEU A 242 18.66 -18.84 9.44
N ILE A 243 19.02 -17.92 10.32
CA ILE A 243 18.34 -17.74 11.62
C ILE A 243 17.73 -16.35 11.64
N PHE A 244 16.43 -16.29 11.93
CA PHE A 244 15.64 -15.05 12.04
C PHE A 244 15.31 -14.77 13.50
N ASP A 245 15.90 -13.73 14.06
CA ASP A 245 15.64 -13.26 15.42
C ASP A 245 14.86 -11.96 15.39
N HIS A 246 13.67 -12.00 15.98
CA HIS A 246 12.81 -10.82 16.13
C HIS A 246 13.10 -10.13 17.44
N THR A 247 13.62 -8.91 17.37
CA THR A 247 13.79 -8.04 18.52
C THR A 247 12.67 -7.01 18.61
N GLU A 248 12.64 -6.20 19.67
CA GLU A 248 11.61 -5.15 19.83
C GLU A 248 11.61 -4.11 18.68
N ALA A 249 12.75 -3.86 18.04
CA ALA A 249 12.91 -2.76 17.07
C ALA A 249 13.34 -3.20 15.67
N LEU A 250 13.88 -4.40 15.51
CA LEU A 250 14.41 -4.90 14.24
C LEU A 250 14.30 -6.43 14.15
N THR A 251 14.48 -6.97 12.96
CA THR A 251 14.71 -8.39 12.74
C THR A 251 16.18 -8.56 12.36
N ALA A 252 16.92 -9.35 13.14
CA ALA A 252 18.26 -9.77 12.80
C ALA A 252 18.20 -11.06 11.98
N ILE A 253 19.03 -11.17 10.95
CA ILE A 253 19.13 -12.37 10.13
C ILE A 253 20.60 -12.82 10.14
N ASP A 254 20.87 -13.99 10.70
CA ASP A 254 22.18 -14.62 10.69
C ASP A 254 22.25 -15.61 9.54
N VAL A 255 23.34 -15.56 8.76
CA VAL A 255 23.55 -16.40 7.57
C VAL A 255 24.68 -17.38 7.87
N ASN A 256 24.34 -18.66 7.91
CA ASN A 256 25.30 -19.75 8.15
C ASN A 256 25.48 -20.55 6.85
N THR A 257 26.70 -20.55 6.34
CA THR A 257 27.11 -21.22 5.08
C THR A 257 27.91 -22.48 5.37
#